data_446439f2d5a9cdf04dc00ff60ae0089b
#
_entry.id   446439f2d5a9cdf04dc00ff60ae0089b
#
_cell.length_a   1.000
_cell.length_b   1.000
_cell.length_c   1.000
_cell.angle_alpha   90.00
_cell.angle_beta   90.00
_cell.angle_gamma   90.00
#
_symmetry.space_group_name_H-M   'P 1'
#
loop_
_entity.id
_entity.type
_entity.pdbx_description
1 polymer ?
#
loop_
_entity_poly.entity_id
_entity_poly.type
_entity_poly.pdbx_seq_one_letter_code
_entity_poly.pdbx_strand_id
1 'polypeptide(L)'
;GSVSEIELEQVKQAYAAVGIEMEVMDYKVAVTQQKEPTEEEIINGCKNAEIILATGNPPITRKVLESLPKVKFVQRFGAGVNSIDLDAAAECGVIVLNLPGFCAKELADVAPAMIMGLIRNTAYYDREVRKGNWPKCKYLLPPDVRELTLGLYGFGLAGRYLHDIFHKGFGTKVIACDPYVSNAIKLQYPDVDFVSFEELITQSDIISIH
;
A
#
# COMPACT_ATOMS: atom_id res chain seq x y z
N GLY A 1 5.90 2.52 9.94
CA GLY A 1 5.72 1.94 11.26
C GLY A 1 7.08 1.66 11.89
N SER A 2 7.31 2.12 13.12
CA SER A 2 8.49 1.75 13.88
C SER A 2 8.40 0.26 14.21
N VAL A 3 9.40 -0.50 13.79
CA VAL A 3 9.60 -1.88 14.26
C VAL A 3 9.85 -1.79 15.77
N SER A 4 9.12 -2.56 16.57
CA SER A 4 9.36 -2.58 18.02
C SER A 4 10.75 -3.17 18.31
N GLU A 5 11.35 -2.83 19.44
CA GLU A 5 12.66 -3.39 19.84
C GLU A 5 12.63 -4.93 19.88
N ILE A 6 11.50 -5.52 20.27
CA ILE A 6 11.31 -6.99 20.32
C ILE A 6 11.33 -7.58 18.89
N GLU A 7 10.61 -6.97 17.96
CA GLU A 7 10.59 -7.43 16.55
C GLU A 7 11.97 -7.27 15.91
N LEU A 8 12.68 -6.18 16.21
CA LEU A 8 14.03 -5.95 15.71
C LEU A 8 15.01 -7.01 16.21
N GLU A 9 14.92 -7.39 17.48
CA GLU A 9 15.77 -8.44 18.06
C GLU A 9 15.47 -9.81 17.43
N GLN A 10 14.20 -10.13 17.19
CA GLN A 10 13.81 -11.35 16.47
C GLN A 10 14.38 -11.40 15.05
N VAL A 11 14.33 -10.27 14.34
CA VAL A 11 14.91 -10.16 13.00
C VAL A 11 16.42 -10.34 13.03
N LYS A 12 17.14 -9.69 13.97
CA LYS A 12 18.58 -9.90 14.15
C LYS A 12 18.96 -11.34 14.40
N GLN A 13 18.22 -12.02 15.30
CA GLN A 13 18.43 -13.44 15.59
C GLN A 13 18.20 -14.33 14.36
N ALA A 14 17.17 -14.03 13.56
CA ALA A 14 16.88 -14.79 12.35
C ALA A 14 18.01 -14.65 11.31
N TYR A 15 18.56 -13.46 11.14
CA TYR A 15 19.71 -13.24 10.25
C TYR A 15 21.00 -13.87 10.78
N ALA A 16 21.25 -13.75 12.09
CA ALA A 16 22.41 -14.38 12.74
C ALA A 16 22.39 -15.91 12.59
N ALA A 17 21.22 -16.54 12.64
CA ALA A 17 21.08 -17.99 12.44
C ALA A 17 21.53 -18.49 11.06
N VAL A 18 21.55 -17.62 10.06
CA VAL A 18 22.06 -17.90 8.70
C VAL A 18 23.42 -17.25 8.41
N GLY A 19 24.13 -16.79 9.46
CA GLY A 19 25.47 -16.23 9.34
C GLY A 19 25.53 -14.79 8.82
N ILE A 20 24.43 -14.04 8.89
CA ILE A 20 24.37 -12.63 8.48
C ILE A 20 24.42 -11.75 9.73
N GLU A 21 25.43 -10.88 9.82
CA GLU A 21 25.51 -9.84 10.84
C GLU A 21 24.63 -8.65 10.45
N MET A 22 23.76 -8.20 11.36
CA MET A 22 22.85 -7.09 11.13
C MET A 22 23.18 -5.91 12.01
N GLU A 23 23.58 -4.81 11.40
CA GLU A 23 23.66 -3.50 12.03
C GLU A 23 22.38 -2.71 11.79
N VAL A 24 21.93 -2.00 12.81
CA VAL A 24 20.78 -1.10 12.69
C VAL A 24 21.32 0.31 12.60
N MET A 25 21.05 0.97 11.50
CA MET A 25 21.25 2.39 11.42
C MET A 25 20.19 3.06 12.28
N ASP A 26 20.59 3.48 13.51
CA ASP A 26 19.69 4.15 14.47
C ASP A 26 19.34 5.54 13.96
N TYR A 27 18.36 5.56 13.12
CA TYR A 27 17.76 6.73 12.57
C TYR A 27 16.60 7.13 13.50
N LYS A 28 16.89 8.06 14.42
CA LYS A 28 15.89 8.61 15.34
C LYS A 28 14.85 9.41 14.58
N VAL A 29 13.87 8.71 14.05
CA VAL A 29 12.62 9.35 13.64
C VAL A 29 11.94 9.84 14.90
N ALA A 30 11.97 11.14 15.14
CA ALA A 30 11.03 11.72 16.11
C ALA A 30 9.63 11.30 15.65
N VAL A 31 8.85 10.67 16.52
CA VAL A 31 7.50 10.13 16.27
C VAL A 31 6.55 11.16 15.63
N THR A 32 6.88 12.43 15.74
CA THR A 32 6.14 13.58 15.21
C THR A 32 6.66 14.14 13.88
N GLN A 33 7.89 13.75 13.44
CA GLN A 33 8.47 14.15 12.16
C GLN A 33 9.00 12.89 11.46
N GLN A 34 8.20 12.30 10.61
CA GLN A 34 8.62 11.21 9.71
C GLN A 34 9.62 11.81 8.69
N LYS A 35 10.87 11.96 9.09
CA LYS A 35 11.94 12.41 8.20
C LYS A 35 12.67 11.18 7.71
N GLU A 36 12.61 10.94 6.41
CA GLU A 36 13.44 9.90 5.79
C GLU A 36 14.93 10.29 5.89
N PRO A 37 15.86 9.30 5.94
CA PRO A 37 17.28 9.58 5.97
C PRO A 37 17.73 10.31 4.69
N THR A 38 18.74 11.16 4.83
CA THR A 38 19.40 11.76 3.68
C THR A 38 20.31 10.74 2.97
N GLU A 39 20.66 11.01 1.71
CA GLU A 39 21.61 10.20 0.96
C GLU A 39 22.95 10.05 1.70
N GLU A 40 23.46 11.15 2.29
CA GLU A 40 24.73 11.15 3.05
C GLU A 40 24.63 10.27 4.31
N GLU A 41 23.51 10.29 5.00
CA GLU A 41 23.29 9.42 6.16
C GLU A 41 23.27 7.95 5.76
N ILE A 42 22.62 7.62 4.64
CA ILE A 42 22.59 6.25 4.10
C ILE A 42 24.00 5.81 3.66
N ILE A 43 24.71 6.64 2.91
CA ILE A 43 26.07 6.34 2.44
C ILE A 43 27.00 6.11 3.64
N ASN A 44 26.92 6.96 4.67
CA ASN A 44 27.74 6.84 5.85
C ASN A 44 27.40 5.62 6.71
N GLY A 45 26.11 5.34 6.90
CA GLY A 45 25.64 4.20 7.71
C GLY A 45 25.83 2.84 7.03
N CYS A 46 25.85 2.80 5.69
CA CYS A 46 25.91 1.55 4.92
C CYS A 46 27.27 1.28 4.26
N LYS A 47 28.34 2.00 4.62
CA LYS A 47 29.67 1.89 3.99
C LYS A 47 30.22 0.46 3.85
N ASN A 48 29.93 -0.39 4.81
CA ASN A 48 30.41 -1.76 4.85
C ASN A 48 29.33 -2.80 4.56
N ALA A 49 28.09 -2.36 4.33
CA ALA A 49 26.98 -3.25 4.07
C ALA A 49 27.10 -3.95 2.71
N GLU A 50 26.77 -5.22 2.67
CA GLU A 50 26.54 -5.99 1.46
C GLU A 50 25.03 -6.06 1.12
N ILE A 51 24.18 -5.86 2.13
CA ILE A 51 22.71 -5.89 2.03
C ILE A 51 22.15 -4.66 2.75
N ILE A 52 21.26 -3.94 2.10
CA ILE A 52 20.48 -2.87 2.72
C ILE A 52 19.04 -3.36 2.94
N LEU A 53 18.58 -3.35 4.19
CA LEU A 53 17.20 -3.61 4.56
C LEU A 53 16.49 -2.26 4.69
N ALA A 54 15.72 -1.89 3.66
CA ALA A 54 15.07 -0.60 3.56
C ALA A 54 13.63 -0.63 4.11
N THR A 55 13.38 0.06 5.23
CA THR A 55 12.04 0.35 5.76
C THR A 55 11.66 1.80 5.46
N GLY A 56 10.39 2.15 5.43
CA GLY A 56 9.98 3.51 5.03
C GLY A 56 10.21 3.76 3.53
N ASN A 57 10.58 4.95 3.14
CA ASN A 57 10.91 5.31 1.76
C ASN A 57 12.29 5.99 1.66
N PRO A 58 13.37 5.34 2.13
CA PRO A 58 14.70 5.94 2.05
C PRO A 58 15.11 6.16 0.60
N PRO A 59 15.76 7.29 0.26
CA PRO A 59 16.18 7.60 -1.10
C PRO A 59 17.41 6.75 -1.48
N ILE A 60 17.17 5.59 -2.08
CA ILE A 60 18.23 4.74 -2.66
C ILE A 60 18.45 5.19 -4.10
N THR A 61 19.08 6.33 -4.24
CA THR A 61 19.36 6.98 -5.53
C THR A 61 20.60 6.40 -6.22
N ARG A 62 20.84 6.79 -7.46
CA ARG A 62 22.08 6.50 -8.20
C ARG A 62 23.33 6.85 -7.38
N LYS A 63 23.35 8.06 -6.79
CA LYS A 63 24.47 8.53 -5.96
C LYS A 63 24.73 7.59 -4.78
N VAL A 64 23.69 7.11 -4.11
CA VAL A 64 23.80 6.16 -3.00
C VAL A 64 24.37 4.85 -3.48
N LEU A 65 23.84 4.28 -4.56
CA LEU A 65 24.26 2.99 -5.11
C LEU A 65 25.73 3.03 -5.59
N GLU A 66 26.11 4.06 -6.33
CA GLU A 66 27.50 4.24 -6.81
C GLU A 66 28.49 4.46 -5.65
N SER A 67 28.05 5.05 -4.53
CA SER A 67 28.89 5.28 -3.35
C SER A 67 29.07 4.03 -2.48
N LEU A 68 28.29 2.96 -2.72
CA LEU A 68 28.26 1.75 -1.91
C LEU A 68 28.64 0.49 -2.73
N PRO A 69 29.86 0.36 -3.22
CA PRO A 69 30.25 -0.70 -4.17
C PRO A 69 30.21 -2.12 -3.58
N LYS A 70 30.07 -2.27 -2.25
CA LYS A 70 29.93 -3.57 -1.60
C LYS A 70 28.48 -4.09 -1.60
N VAL A 71 27.50 -3.21 -1.79
CA VAL A 71 26.08 -3.57 -1.75
C VAL A 71 25.73 -4.43 -2.94
N LYS A 72 25.13 -5.58 -2.66
CA LYS A 72 24.67 -6.58 -3.65
C LYS A 72 23.15 -6.68 -3.68
N PHE A 73 22.51 -6.38 -2.55
CA PHE A 73 21.06 -6.50 -2.39
C PHE A 73 20.47 -5.29 -1.68
N VAL A 74 19.32 -4.84 -2.16
CA VAL A 74 18.44 -3.91 -1.45
C VAL A 74 17.10 -4.60 -1.24
N GLN A 75 16.78 -4.97 -0.01
CA GLN A 75 15.49 -5.54 0.36
C GLN A 75 14.56 -4.43 0.85
N ARG A 76 13.51 -4.16 0.10
CA ARG A 76 12.46 -3.22 0.50
C ARG A 76 11.40 -3.95 1.33
N PHE A 77 11.21 -3.54 2.59
CA PHE A 77 10.09 -3.99 3.42
C PHE A 77 8.82 -3.21 3.05
N GLY A 78 8.27 -3.53 1.91
CA GLY A 78 7.09 -2.91 1.33
C GLY A 78 6.89 -3.30 -0.12
N ALA A 79 5.72 -3.01 -0.68
CA ALA A 79 5.39 -3.32 -2.07
C ALA A 79 6.01 -2.32 -3.05
N GLY A 80 5.94 -1.01 -2.72
CA GLY A 80 6.42 0.06 -3.59
C GLY A 80 7.95 0.18 -3.60
N VAL A 81 8.53 0.47 -4.74
CA VAL A 81 9.98 0.67 -4.95
C VAL A 81 10.32 2.06 -5.50
N ASN A 82 9.38 3.00 -5.43
CA ASN A 82 9.50 4.33 -6.03
C ASN A 82 10.66 5.17 -5.47
N SER A 83 11.15 4.86 -4.28
CA SER A 83 12.30 5.53 -3.65
C SER A 83 13.65 4.91 -4.04
N ILE A 84 13.65 3.88 -4.90
CA ILE A 84 14.85 3.16 -5.33
C ILE A 84 15.04 3.40 -6.83
N ASP A 85 16.20 3.85 -7.23
CA ASP A 85 16.59 3.97 -8.64
C ASP A 85 16.92 2.57 -9.19
N LEU A 86 15.92 1.95 -9.85
CA LEU A 86 16.03 0.59 -10.36
C LEU A 86 17.00 0.49 -11.52
N ASP A 87 17.11 1.53 -12.35
CA ASP A 87 18.05 1.57 -13.48
C ASP A 87 19.49 1.62 -12.96
N ALA A 88 19.76 2.51 -12.01
CA ALA A 88 21.06 2.57 -11.35
C ALA A 88 21.38 1.28 -10.60
N ALA A 89 20.42 0.65 -9.95
CA ALA A 89 20.63 -0.64 -9.28
C ALA A 89 21.06 -1.72 -10.28
N ALA A 90 20.39 -1.81 -11.44
CA ALA A 90 20.77 -2.75 -12.49
C ALA A 90 22.18 -2.47 -13.04
N GLU A 91 22.52 -1.20 -13.30
CA GLU A 91 23.84 -0.79 -13.77
C GLU A 91 24.96 -1.09 -12.75
N CYS A 92 24.66 -0.92 -11.45
CA CYS A 92 25.59 -1.25 -10.36
C CYS A 92 25.63 -2.76 -10.02
N GLY A 93 24.81 -3.60 -10.67
CA GLY A 93 24.70 -5.03 -10.37
C GLY A 93 24.03 -5.34 -9.04
N VAL A 94 23.19 -4.43 -8.52
CA VAL A 94 22.47 -4.58 -7.25
C VAL A 94 21.09 -5.18 -7.50
N ILE A 95 20.76 -6.26 -6.79
CA ILE A 95 19.46 -6.91 -6.88
C ILE A 95 18.50 -6.20 -5.91
N VAL A 96 17.36 -5.73 -6.42
CA VAL A 96 16.30 -5.11 -5.61
C VAL A 96 15.19 -6.14 -5.38
N LEU A 97 14.82 -6.34 -4.11
CA LEU A 97 13.74 -7.21 -3.68
C LEU A 97 12.68 -6.37 -2.96
N ASN A 98 11.40 -6.72 -3.16
CA ASN A 98 10.27 -6.11 -2.47
C ASN A 98 9.33 -7.17 -1.90
N LEU A 99 8.28 -6.76 -1.21
CA LEU A 99 7.24 -7.63 -0.65
C LEU A 99 5.88 -7.31 -1.29
N PRO A 100 5.61 -7.80 -2.51
CA PRO A 100 4.37 -7.50 -3.19
C PRO A 100 3.18 -8.09 -2.43
N GLY A 101 2.15 -7.26 -2.19
CA GLY A 101 0.90 -7.69 -1.60
C GLY A 101 0.89 -7.89 -0.08
N PHE A 102 1.97 -7.61 0.64
CA PHE A 102 2.04 -7.84 2.10
C PHE A 102 0.94 -7.11 2.90
N CYS A 103 0.49 -5.95 2.43
CA CYS A 103 -0.57 -5.14 3.07
C CYS A 103 -1.84 -4.99 2.20
N ALA A 104 -2.03 -5.86 1.20
CA ALA A 104 -3.15 -5.72 0.26
C ALA A 104 -4.50 -5.99 0.92
N LYS A 105 -4.55 -6.86 1.94
CA LYS A 105 -5.77 -7.14 2.71
C LYS A 105 -6.11 -5.97 3.62
N GLU A 106 -5.14 -5.45 4.35
CA GLU A 106 -5.31 -4.32 5.25
C GLU A 106 -5.80 -3.08 4.48
N LEU A 107 -5.26 -2.88 3.26
CA LEU A 107 -5.71 -1.81 2.37
C LEU A 107 -7.16 -2.03 1.92
N ALA A 108 -7.49 -3.27 1.59
CA ALA A 108 -8.85 -3.66 1.21
C ALA A 108 -9.83 -3.58 2.38
N ASP A 109 -9.41 -3.70 3.62
CA ASP A 109 -10.27 -3.56 4.81
C ASP A 109 -10.57 -2.09 5.14
N VAL A 110 -9.65 -1.17 4.83
CA VAL A 110 -9.86 0.27 5.03
C VAL A 110 -10.85 0.85 4.02
N ALA A 111 -10.79 0.43 2.76
CA ALA A 111 -11.63 0.97 1.70
C ALA A 111 -13.14 0.82 1.97
N PRO A 112 -13.67 -0.33 2.42
CA PRO A 112 -15.08 -0.47 2.81
C PRO A 112 -15.48 0.47 3.94
N ALA A 113 -14.63 0.66 4.94
CA ALA A 113 -14.90 1.58 6.04
C ALA A 113 -15.07 3.02 5.53
N MET A 114 -14.21 3.46 4.60
CA MET A 114 -14.32 4.77 3.97
C MET A 114 -15.58 4.87 3.09
N ILE A 115 -15.83 3.91 2.23
CA ILE A 115 -16.97 3.86 1.31
C ILE A 115 -18.29 3.87 2.11
N MET A 116 -18.44 2.98 3.09
CA MET A 116 -19.62 2.91 3.92
C MET A 116 -19.77 4.17 4.79
N GLY A 117 -18.66 4.72 5.25
CA GLY A 117 -18.65 6.00 5.97
C GLY A 117 -19.19 7.15 5.14
N LEU A 118 -18.84 7.22 3.86
CA LEU A 118 -19.36 8.22 2.91
C LEU A 118 -20.84 7.99 2.61
N ILE A 119 -21.26 6.77 2.25
CA ILE A 119 -22.64 6.43 1.93
C ILE A 119 -23.56 6.72 3.13
N ARG A 120 -23.15 6.38 4.33
CA ARG A 120 -23.95 6.50 5.56
C ARG A 120 -23.72 7.81 6.32
N ASN A 121 -22.88 8.71 5.81
CA ASN A 121 -22.55 9.99 6.44
C ASN A 121 -22.13 9.86 7.93
N THR A 122 -21.38 8.80 8.27
CA THR A 122 -21.05 8.49 9.67
C THR A 122 -20.30 9.62 10.36
N ALA A 123 -19.34 10.26 9.66
CA ALA A 123 -18.59 11.38 10.20
C ALA A 123 -19.46 12.64 10.48
N TYR A 124 -20.50 12.86 9.68
CA TYR A 124 -21.46 13.94 9.93
C TYR A 124 -22.26 13.65 11.19
N TYR A 125 -22.84 12.46 11.31
CA TYR A 125 -23.66 12.09 12.47
C TYR A 125 -22.82 12.04 13.75
N ASP A 126 -21.59 11.54 13.71
CA ASP A 126 -20.70 11.57 14.86
C ASP A 126 -20.46 13.00 15.38
N ARG A 127 -20.16 13.94 14.47
CA ARG A 127 -19.98 15.35 14.85
C ARG A 127 -21.25 15.97 15.46
N GLU A 128 -22.41 15.69 14.90
CA GLU A 128 -23.66 16.26 15.39
C GLU A 128 -24.06 15.70 16.75
N VAL A 129 -23.91 14.40 16.95
CA VAL A 129 -24.19 13.75 18.25
C VAL A 129 -23.24 14.28 19.34
N ARG A 130 -21.97 14.48 19.03
CA ARG A 130 -21.01 15.08 19.99
C ARG A 130 -21.35 16.52 20.36
N LYS A 131 -22.05 17.26 19.52
CA LYS A 131 -22.61 18.60 19.83
C LYS A 131 -23.92 18.54 20.61
N GLY A 132 -24.43 17.38 20.96
CA GLY A 132 -25.74 17.20 21.58
C GLY A 132 -26.93 17.25 20.62
N ASN A 133 -26.69 17.28 19.33
CA ASN A 133 -27.73 17.28 18.32
C ASN A 133 -28.16 15.85 18.00
N TRP A 134 -29.46 15.68 17.70
CA TRP A 134 -30.00 14.43 17.15
C TRP A 134 -30.61 14.71 15.78
N PRO A 135 -29.79 14.78 14.72
CA PRO A 135 -30.30 15.18 13.42
C PRO A 135 -31.23 14.11 12.86
N LYS A 136 -32.47 14.51 12.61
CA LYS A 136 -33.35 13.71 11.76
C LYS A 136 -32.87 13.86 10.34
N CYS A 137 -32.91 12.77 9.57
CA CYS A 137 -32.46 12.76 8.18
C CYS A 137 -33.21 13.88 7.40
N LYS A 138 -32.53 15.01 7.15
CA LYS A 138 -33.08 16.13 6.35
C LYS A 138 -32.79 15.97 4.87
N TYR A 139 -31.88 15.07 4.53
CA TYR A 139 -31.41 14.84 3.18
C TYR A 139 -31.99 13.54 2.64
N LEU A 140 -31.88 13.35 1.34
CA LEU A 140 -32.22 12.09 0.67
C LEU A 140 -31.68 10.89 1.47
N LEU A 141 -32.51 9.88 1.62
CA LEU A 141 -32.09 8.62 2.25
C LEU A 141 -30.81 8.15 1.55
N PRO A 142 -29.78 7.72 2.31
CA PRO A 142 -28.59 7.18 1.70
C PRO A 142 -28.97 6.00 0.81
N PRO A 143 -28.36 5.89 -0.39
CA PRO A 143 -28.68 4.79 -1.29
C PRO A 143 -28.36 3.43 -0.66
N ASP A 144 -29.06 2.40 -1.10
CA ASP A 144 -28.70 1.02 -0.74
C ASP A 144 -27.40 0.66 -1.47
N VAL A 145 -26.42 0.20 -0.72
CA VAL A 145 -25.11 -0.20 -1.29
C VAL A 145 -25.24 -1.32 -2.33
N ARG A 146 -26.31 -2.11 -2.26
CA ARG A 146 -26.60 -3.20 -3.22
C ARG A 146 -27.06 -2.69 -4.58
N GLU A 147 -27.58 -1.47 -4.63
CA GLU A 147 -28.10 -0.83 -5.85
C GLU A 147 -27.03 0.02 -6.55
N LEU A 148 -25.85 0.22 -5.89
CA LEU A 148 -24.75 1.01 -6.40
C LEU A 148 -23.83 0.19 -7.27
N THR A 149 -23.11 0.89 -8.16
CA THR A 149 -21.99 0.34 -8.93
C THR A 149 -20.68 0.83 -8.34
N LEU A 150 -19.85 -0.12 -7.89
CA LEU A 150 -18.49 0.15 -7.43
C LEU A 150 -17.52 0.00 -8.60
N GLY A 151 -16.87 1.09 -9.00
CA GLY A 151 -15.79 1.11 -9.97
C GLY A 151 -14.43 0.93 -9.30
N LEU A 152 -13.64 -0.01 -9.79
CA LEU A 152 -12.26 -0.23 -9.34
C LEU A 152 -11.28 0.24 -10.41
N TYR A 153 -10.52 1.28 -10.12
CA TYR A 153 -9.39 1.66 -10.96
C TYR A 153 -8.13 0.96 -10.44
N GLY A 154 -7.76 -0.12 -11.09
CA GLY A 154 -6.81 -1.13 -10.66
C GLY A 154 -7.50 -2.40 -10.13
N PHE A 155 -7.14 -3.57 -10.70
CA PHE A 155 -7.67 -4.89 -10.30
C PHE A 155 -6.55 -5.83 -9.86
N GLY A 156 -5.56 -5.25 -9.15
CA GLY A 156 -4.49 -5.97 -8.48
C GLY A 156 -4.99 -6.76 -7.25
N LEU A 157 -4.11 -7.10 -6.33
CA LEU A 157 -4.48 -7.86 -5.13
C LEU A 157 -5.49 -7.10 -4.26
N ALA A 158 -5.26 -5.81 -4.00
CA ALA A 158 -6.15 -5.01 -3.15
C ALA A 158 -7.54 -4.83 -3.79
N GLY A 159 -7.58 -4.49 -5.09
CA GLY A 159 -8.85 -4.37 -5.84
C GLY A 159 -9.66 -5.67 -5.84
N ARG A 160 -9.02 -6.82 -5.98
CA ARG A 160 -9.69 -8.13 -5.91
C ARG A 160 -10.24 -8.46 -4.52
N TYR A 161 -9.50 -8.14 -3.46
CA TYR A 161 -10.03 -8.28 -2.10
C TYR A 161 -11.23 -7.35 -1.86
N LEU A 162 -11.16 -6.11 -2.35
CA LEU A 162 -12.27 -5.18 -2.24
C LEU A 162 -13.50 -5.65 -3.04
N HIS A 163 -13.30 -6.18 -4.26
CA HIS A 163 -14.36 -6.84 -5.03
C HIS A 163 -15.02 -7.93 -4.20
N ASP A 164 -14.26 -8.83 -3.60
CA ASP A 164 -14.82 -9.94 -2.82
C ASP A 164 -15.67 -9.45 -1.64
N ILE A 165 -15.24 -8.39 -0.97
CA ILE A 165 -16.00 -7.79 0.13
C ILE A 165 -17.33 -7.21 -0.37
N PHE A 166 -17.31 -6.43 -1.45
CA PHE A 166 -18.52 -5.76 -1.92
C PHE A 166 -19.43 -6.69 -2.71
N HIS A 167 -18.90 -7.46 -3.64
CA HIS A 167 -19.71 -8.35 -4.45
C HIS A 167 -20.26 -9.52 -3.64
N LYS A 168 -19.38 -10.28 -2.96
CA LYS A 168 -19.80 -11.47 -2.18
C LYS A 168 -20.48 -11.10 -0.87
N GLY A 169 -20.08 -9.98 -0.23
CA GLY A 169 -20.65 -9.56 1.06
C GLY A 169 -21.94 -8.77 0.94
N PHE A 170 -22.01 -7.81 0.04
CA PHE A 170 -23.18 -6.93 -0.13
C PHE A 170 -23.99 -7.24 -1.39
N GLY A 171 -23.48 -7.97 -2.36
CA GLY A 171 -24.11 -8.15 -3.67
C GLY A 171 -24.04 -6.91 -4.56
N THR A 172 -23.10 -6.00 -4.29
CA THR A 172 -22.87 -4.78 -5.07
C THR A 172 -22.34 -5.12 -6.45
N LYS A 173 -22.84 -4.46 -7.49
CA LYS A 173 -22.23 -4.55 -8.81
C LYS A 173 -20.82 -3.96 -8.80
N VAL A 174 -19.84 -4.69 -9.33
CA VAL A 174 -18.46 -4.23 -9.47
C VAL A 174 -18.06 -4.19 -10.94
N ILE A 175 -17.48 -3.05 -11.35
CA ILE A 175 -16.84 -2.91 -12.66
C ILE A 175 -15.38 -2.52 -12.42
N ALA A 176 -14.47 -2.86 -13.34
CA ALA A 176 -13.06 -2.60 -13.16
C ALA A 176 -12.39 -2.07 -14.44
N CYS A 177 -11.46 -1.15 -14.27
CA CYS A 177 -10.55 -0.70 -15.32
C CYS A 177 -9.11 -0.95 -14.85
N ASP A 178 -8.41 -1.86 -15.54
CA ASP A 178 -6.99 -2.14 -15.28
C ASP A 178 -6.34 -2.59 -16.61
N PRO A 179 -5.43 -1.77 -17.16
CA PRO A 179 -4.77 -2.10 -18.44
C PRO A 179 -3.78 -3.27 -18.32
N TYR A 180 -3.39 -3.64 -17.10
CA TYR A 180 -2.38 -4.69 -16.86
C TYR A 180 -2.97 -6.02 -16.39
N VAL A 181 -4.27 -6.10 -16.16
CA VAL A 181 -4.90 -7.34 -15.72
C VAL A 181 -4.83 -8.41 -16.80
N SER A 182 -4.30 -9.59 -16.45
CA SER A 182 -4.17 -10.71 -17.38
C SER A 182 -5.52 -11.38 -17.68
N ASN A 183 -5.63 -12.02 -18.84
CA ASN A 183 -6.81 -12.82 -19.19
C ASN A 183 -7.07 -13.96 -18.19
N ALA A 184 -6.02 -14.52 -17.60
CA ALA A 184 -6.15 -15.56 -16.56
C ALA A 184 -6.86 -15.01 -15.30
N ILE A 185 -6.60 -13.77 -14.93
CA ILE A 185 -7.32 -13.11 -13.82
C ILE A 185 -8.76 -12.82 -14.23
N LYS A 186 -9.01 -12.28 -15.42
CA LYS A 186 -10.38 -12.00 -15.91
C LYS A 186 -11.26 -13.25 -15.88
N LEU A 187 -10.72 -14.41 -16.25
CA LEU A 187 -11.43 -15.68 -16.20
C LEU A 187 -11.78 -16.17 -14.80
N GLN A 188 -11.03 -15.74 -13.77
CA GLN A 188 -11.33 -16.06 -12.36
C GLN A 188 -12.43 -15.16 -11.77
N TYR A 189 -12.74 -14.04 -12.43
CA TYR A 189 -13.75 -13.06 -11.98
C TYR A 189 -14.77 -12.80 -13.10
N PRO A 190 -15.58 -13.81 -13.47
CA PRO A 190 -16.55 -13.70 -14.57
C PRO A 190 -17.72 -12.75 -14.25
N ASP A 191 -17.86 -12.37 -13.00
CA ASP A 191 -18.85 -11.44 -12.43
C ASP A 191 -18.39 -9.98 -12.46
N VAL A 192 -17.17 -9.71 -12.94
CA VAL A 192 -16.63 -8.35 -13.09
C VAL A 192 -16.66 -7.92 -14.55
N ASP A 193 -17.33 -6.81 -14.82
CA ASP A 193 -17.25 -6.17 -16.13
C ASP A 193 -15.95 -5.35 -16.21
N PHE A 194 -15.02 -5.77 -17.05
CA PHE A 194 -13.80 -5.02 -17.35
C PHE A 194 -14.09 -3.98 -18.43
N VAL A 195 -14.01 -2.72 -18.08
CA VAL A 195 -14.45 -1.57 -18.89
C VAL A 195 -13.30 -0.61 -19.18
N SER A 196 -13.52 0.32 -20.12
CA SER A 196 -12.60 1.45 -20.37
C SER A 196 -12.62 2.44 -19.20
N PHE A 197 -11.65 3.35 -19.19
CA PHE A 197 -11.58 4.40 -18.15
C PHE A 197 -12.80 5.33 -18.22
N GLU A 198 -13.23 5.69 -19.42
CA GLU A 198 -14.41 6.52 -19.65
C GLU A 198 -15.70 5.84 -19.16
N GLU A 199 -15.84 4.56 -19.43
CA GLU A 199 -16.97 3.77 -18.94
C GLU A 199 -16.94 3.63 -17.42
N LEU A 200 -15.77 3.42 -16.83
CA LEU A 200 -15.62 3.36 -15.37
C LEU A 200 -16.14 4.66 -14.71
N ILE A 201 -15.71 5.83 -15.22
CA ILE A 201 -16.13 7.12 -14.66
C ILE A 201 -17.63 7.37 -14.84
N THR A 202 -18.19 6.96 -15.97
CA THR A 202 -19.59 7.28 -16.28
C THR A 202 -20.59 6.32 -15.67
N GLN A 203 -20.18 5.07 -15.40
CA GLN A 203 -21.08 4.03 -14.89
C GLN A 203 -20.94 3.79 -13.38
N SER A 204 -19.91 4.32 -12.72
CA SER A 204 -19.69 4.12 -11.30
C SER A 204 -20.42 5.16 -10.46
N ASP A 205 -21.05 4.73 -9.38
CA ASP A 205 -21.54 5.60 -8.31
C ASP A 205 -20.42 5.91 -7.32
N ILE A 206 -19.47 4.99 -7.17
CA ILE A 206 -18.31 5.09 -6.29
C ILE A 206 -17.10 4.57 -7.04
N ILE A 207 -15.98 5.28 -6.93
CA ILE A 207 -14.70 4.84 -7.51
C ILE A 207 -13.67 4.65 -6.40
N SER A 208 -13.01 3.50 -6.41
CA SER A 208 -11.88 3.20 -5.54
C SER A 208 -10.62 2.98 -6.39
N ILE A 209 -9.52 3.63 -6.01
CA ILE A 209 -8.24 3.59 -6.73
C ILE A 209 -7.26 2.71 -5.97
N HIS A 210 -6.62 1.77 -6.68
CA HIS A 210 -5.72 0.77 -6.12
C HIS A 210 -4.40 0.64 -6.87
#